data_4a3fb40fb1257f8abc844012c5a1e9ea
#
_entry.id   4a3fb40fb1257f8abc844012c5a1e9ea
#
_cell.length_a   1.000
_cell.length_b   1.000
_cell.length_c   1.000
_cell.angle_alpha   90.00
_cell.angle_beta   90.00
_cell.angle_gamma   90.00
#
_symmetry.space_group_name_H-M   'P 1'
#
loop_
_entity.id
_entity.type
_entity.pdbx_description
1 polymer ?
#
loop_
_entity_poly.entity_id
_entity_poly.type
_entity_poly.pdbx_seq_one_letter_code
_entity_poly.pdbx_strand_id
1 'polypeptide(L)'
;MQITGMLYGARLLRFADFPCSEVLGPDASEGEIRDLIERHGSVFVKPLFKGGVGKKGKAGLIGRAKDLKAALAEKERLYFVEHRHGNQVSKANGVTFEGAVPAEHEVYFSITDSTEFRAPTMTLTHMGGVDIEELDKSQVARVPFDPLTGLKAFVVANALADIGAPKQ
;
A
#
# COMPACT_ATOMS: atom_id res chain seq x y z
N MET A 1 -4.98 9.34 -18.51
CA MET A 1 -3.73 9.16 -17.72
C MET A 1 -3.99 8.05 -16.72
N GLN A 2 -3.25 6.97 -16.73
CA GLN A 2 -3.44 5.88 -15.77
C GLN A 2 -2.63 6.21 -14.50
N ILE A 3 -3.32 6.41 -13.39
CA ILE A 3 -2.69 6.66 -12.09
C ILE A 3 -2.49 5.29 -11.44
N THR A 4 -1.25 4.81 -11.41
CA THR A 4 -0.93 3.50 -10.86
C THR A 4 0.31 3.60 -9.96
N GLY A 5 0.32 2.75 -8.93
CA GLY A 5 1.43 2.62 -8.00
C GLY A 5 1.44 3.63 -6.85
N MET A 6 2.31 3.37 -5.88
CA MET A 6 2.39 4.08 -4.62
C MET A 6 2.70 5.57 -4.78
N LEU A 7 3.60 5.92 -5.69
CA LEU A 7 4.02 7.32 -5.89
C LEU A 7 2.85 8.20 -6.34
N TYR A 8 2.03 7.72 -7.27
CA TYR A 8 0.87 8.46 -7.75
C TYR A 8 -0.28 8.42 -6.74
N GLY A 9 -0.49 7.30 -6.06
CA GLY A 9 -1.46 7.17 -4.99
C GLY A 9 -1.19 8.15 -3.84
N ALA A 10 0.04 8.26 -3.38
CA ALA A 10 0.43 9.21 -2.35
C ALA A 10 0.21 10.67 -2.78
N ARG A 11 0.49 11.02 -4.04
CA ARG A 11 0.21 12.36 -4.59
C ARG A 11 -1.29 12.67 -4.61
N LEU A 12 -2.11 11.71 -4.98
CA LEU A 12 -3.57 11.86 -5.02
C LEU A 12 -4.15 12.02 -3.61
N LEU A 13 -3.69 11.21 -2.65
CA LEU A 13 -4.11 11.31 -1.26
C LEU A 13 -3.76 12.67 -0.65
N ARG A 14 -2.54 13.18 -0.90
CA ARG A 14 -2.14 14.52 -0.45
C ARG A 14 -2.96 15.63 -1.09
N PHE A 15 -3.30 15.50 -2.37
CA PHE A 15 -4.17 16.46 -3.06
C PHE A 15 -5.57 16.51 -2.43
N ALA A 16 -6.03 15.41 -1.84
CA ALA A 16 -7.28 15.31 -1.11
C ALA A 16 -7.13 15.58 0.41
N ASP A 17 -6.02 16.20 0.84
CA ASP A 17 -5.69 16.47 2.26
C ASP A 17 -5.72 15.23 3.16
N PHE A 18 -5.52 14.04 2.56
CA PHE A 18 -5.47 12.80 3.31
C PHE A 18 -4.05 12.56 3.84
N PRO A 19 -3.88 12.29 5.15
CA PRO A 19 -2.57 12.00 5.71
C PRO A 19 -1.99 10.71 5.11
N CYS A 20 -0.79 10.81 4.56
CA CYS A 20 -0.08 9.66 4.00
C CYS A 20 1.42 9.78 4.28
N SER A 21 2.10 8.63 4.26
CA SER A 21 3.55 8.59 4.39
C SER A 21 4.24 9.41 3.29
N GLU A 22 5.41 9.93 3.60
CA GLU A 22 6.25 10.60 2.61
C GLU A 22 6.86 9.55 1.67
N VAL A 23 6.70 9.76 0.36
CA VAL A 23 7.16 8.85 -0.67
C VAL A 23 8.01 9.62 -1.69
N LEU A 24 9.24 9.15 -1.88
CA LEU A 24 10.14 9.61 -2.93
C LEU A 24 10.14 8.63 -4.12
N GLY A 25 10.35 9.18 -5.31
CA GLY A 25 10.42 8.41 -6.55
C GLY A 25 11.81 7.83 -6.84
N PRO A 26 11.95 7.14 -7.99
CA PRO A 26 13.20 6.51 -8.39
C PRO A 26 14.34 7.50 -8.68
N ASP A 27 13.99 8.74 -9.00
CA ASP A 27 14.92 9.82 -9.34
C ASP A 27 15.35 10.66 -8.12
N ALA A 28 14.96 10.24 -6.90
CA ALA A 28 15.34 10.91 -5.68
C ALA A 28 16.87 10.95 -5.52
N SER A 29 17.37 12.11 -5.16
CA SER A 29 18.79 12.33 -4.85
C SER A 29 19.17 11.65 -3.54
N GLU A 30 20.46 11.39 -3.35
CA GLU A 30 20.97 10.83 -2.09
C GLU A 30 20.69 11.73 -0.89
N GLY A 31 20.66 13.06 -1.10
CA GLY A 31 20.31 14.03 -0.07
C GLY A 31 18.87 13.85 0.39
N GLU A 32 17.92 13.81 -0.54
CA GLU A 32 16.49 13.59 -0.23
C GLU A 32 16.25 12.25 0.49
N ILE A 33 16.95 11.19 0.07
CA ILE A 33 16.83 9.88 0.73
C ILE A 33 17.39 9.93 2.16
N ARG A 34 18.53 10.61 2.36
CA ARG A 34 19.12 10.81 3.70
C ARG A 34 18.17 11.58 4.61
N ASP A 35 17.65 12.71 4.12
CA ASP A 35 16.70 13.54 4.87
C ASP A 35 15.43 12.76 5.25
N LEU A 36 14.94 11.90 4.34
CA LEU A 36 13.79 11.03 4.62
C LEU A 36 14.10 10.02 5.73
N ILE A 37 15.31 9.41 5.70
CA ILE A 37 15.76 8.49 6.74
C ILE A 37 15.90 9.20 8.08
N GLU A 38 16.47 10.40 8.11
CA GLU A 38 16.63 11.19 9.33
C GLU A 38 15.29 11.54 9.98
N ARG A 39 14.30 11.94 9.17
CA ARG A 39 12.95 12.27 9.68
C ARG A 39 12.18 11.05 10.20
N HIS A 40 12.32 9.90 9.57
CA HIS A 40 11.52 8.70 9.87
C HIS A 40 12.27 7.57 10.56
N GLY A 41 13.57 7.73 10.83
CA GLY A 41 14.43 6.72 11.42
C GLY A 41 14.75 5.53 10.52
N SER A 42 13.93 5.26 9.51
CA SER A 42 14.15 4.25 8.46
C SER A 42 13.20 4.47 7.28
N VAL A 43 13.55 3.85 6.16
CA VAL A 43 12.72 3.87 4.93
C VAL A 43 12.46 2.46 4.45
N PHE A 44 11.30 2.27 3.83
CA PHE A 44 11.00 1.09 3.02
C PHE A 44 11.34 1.38 1.56
N VAL A 45 12.05 0.46 0.93
CA VAL A 45 12.36 0.50 -0.51
C VAL A 45 11.49 -0.54 -1.21
N LYS A 46 10.66 -0.10 -2.15
CA LYS A 46 9.69 -0.96 -2.83
C LYS A 46 9.83 -0.84 -4.34
N PRO A 47 9.83 -1.95 -5.10
CA PRO A 47 9.93 -1.90 -6.55
C PRO A 47 8.68 -1.26 -7.17
N LEU A 48 8.89 -0.48 -8.21
CA LEU A 48 7.86 0.19 -8.97
C LEU A 48 7.50 -0.64 -10.20
N PHE A 49 6.38 -1.33 -10.12
CA PHE A 49 5.84 -2.10 -11.25
C PHE A 49 4.81 -1.28 -12.03
N LYS A 50 4.74 -1.54 -13.33
CA LYS A 50 3.70 -1.03 -14.19
C LYS A 50 2.42 -1.84 -13.94
N GLY A 51 1.43 -1.24 -13.26
CA GLY A 51 0.23 -1.93 -12.80
C GLY A 51 0.31 -2.44 -11.35
N GLY A 52 -0.80 -3.00 -10.87
CA GLY A 52 -0.86 -3.57 -9.53
C GLY A 52 -0.18 -4.95 -9.47
N VAL A 53 0.76 -5.11 -8.56
CA VAL A 53 1.40 -6.40 -8.27
C VAL A 53 1.19 -6.71 -6.80
N GLY A 54 0.47 -7.80 -6.52
CA GLY A 54 0.22 -8.28 -5.15
C GLY A 54 1.40 -9.06 -4.56
N LYS A 55 1.31 -9.39 -3.26
CA LYS A 55 2.22 -10.32 -2.55
C LYS A 55 3.71 -9.93 -2.55
N LYS A 56 4.02 -8.65 -2.65
CA LYS A 56 5.41 -8.13 -2.66
C LYS A 56 6.18 -8.47 -1.38
N GLY A 57 5.53 -8.46 -0.24
CA GLY A 57 6.14 -8.77 1.04
C GLY A 57 6.62 -10.21 1.12
N LYS A 58 5.78 -11.19 0.80
CA LYS A 58 6.14 -12.62 0.76
C LYS A 58 7.23 -12.95 -0.26
N ALA A 59 7.31 -12.18 -1.34
CA ALA A 59 8.34 -12.35 -2.36
C ALA A 59 9.69 -11.71 -1.99
N GLY A 60 9.85 -11.13 -0.80
CA GLY A 60 11.09 -10.44 -0.41
C GLY A 60 11.38 -9.17 -1.21
N LEU A 61 10.34 -8.58 -1.81
CA LEU A 61 10.45 -7.40 -2.66
C LEU A 61 10.27 -6.07 -1.90
N ILE A 62 10.32 -6.12 -0.57
CA ILE A 62 10.30 -4.93 0.27
C ILE A 62 11.59 -4.91 1.06
N GLY A 63 12.42 -3.90 0.80
CA GLY A 63 13.62 -3.62 1.57
C GLY A 63 13.33 -2.63 2.71
N ARG A 64 14.08 -2.72 3.80
CA ARG A 64 14.09 -1.71 4.87
C ARG A 64 15.51 -1.23 5.09
N ALA A 65 15.71 0.08 5.11
CA ALA A 65 17.01 0.70 5.28
C ALA A 65 16.98 1.75 6.40
N LYS A 66 18.03 1.78 7.21
CA LYS A 66 18.22 2.74 8.31
C LYS A 66 19.30 3.79 8.00
N ASP A 67 20.02 3.60 6.89
CA ASP A 67 21.05 4.51 6.41
C ASP A 67 21.05 4.56 4.88
N LEU A 68 21.72 5.56 4.34
CA LEU A 68 21.79 5.80 2.90
C LEU A 68 22.42 4.64 2.14
N LYS A 69 23.50 4.04 2.69
CA LYS A 69 24.21 2.93 2.03
C LYS A 69 23.29 1.72 1.85
N ALA A 70 22.55 1.36 2.89
CA ALA A 70 21.57 0.29 2.85
C ALA A 70 20.43 0.63 1.88
N ALA A 71 19.95 1.88 1.85
CA ALA A 71 18.89 2.31 0.94
C ALA A 71 19.32 2.21 -0.53
N LEU A 72 20.54 2.60 -0.84
CA LEU A 72 21.10 2.49 -2.20
C LEU A 72 21.32 1.02 -2.61
N ALA A 73 21.78 0.17 -1.70
CA ALA A 73 21.91 -1.26 -1.96
C ALA A 73 20.54 -1.91 -2.26
N GLU A 74 19.50 -1.55 -1.50
CA GLU A 74 18.13 -2.02 -1.78
C GLU A 74 17.58 -1.44 -3.09
N LYS A 75 17.89 -0.18 -3.43
CA LYS A 75 17.57 0.40 -4.74
C LYS A 75 18.15 -0.45 -5.87
N GLU A 76 19.43 -0.75 -5.80
CA GLU A 76 20.12 -1.55 -6.84
C GLU A 76 19.50 -2.95 -6.96
N ARG A 77 19.25 -3.61 -5.84
CA ARG A 77 18.63 -4.95 -5.80
C ARG A 77 17.22 -4.98 -6.41
N LEU A 78 16.42 -3.95 -6.20
CA LEU A 78 14.99 -3.94 -6.53
C LEU A 78 14.63 -3.21 -7.82
N TYR A 79 15.54 -2.41 -8.38
CA TYR A 79 15.24 -1.48 -9.48
C TYR A 79 14.66 -2.17 -10.73
N PHE A 80 15.22 -3.31 -11.12
CA PHE A 80 14.81 -4.09 -12.29
C PHE A 80 14.34 -5.50 -11.92
N VAL A 81 13.93 -5.71 -10.67
CA VAL A 81 13.51 -7.01 -10.21
C VAL A 81 12.31 -7.52 -11.01
N GLU A 82 12.32 -8.81 -11.29
CA GLU A 82 11.18 -9.51 -11.88
C GLU A 82 10.37 -10.21 -10.80
N HIS A 83 9.07 -10.11 -10.92
CA HIS A 83 8.13 -10.80 -10.04
C HIS A 83 7.15 -11.62 -10.87
N ARG A 84 7.07 -12.90 -10.52
CA ARG A 84 6.13 -13.85 -11.14
C ARG A 84 4.94 -14.07 -10.20
N HIS A 85 3.74 -13.86 -10.74
CA HIS A 85 2.50 -14.20 -10.06
C HIS A 85 1.63 -15.03 -11.01
N GLY A 86 1.49 -16.33 -10.74
CA GLY A 86 0.88 -17.27 -11.67
C GLY A 86 1.65 -17.30 -13.01
N ASN A 87 0.93 -17.08 -14.10
CA ASN A 87 1.51 -17.04 -15.45
C ASN A 87 2.01 -15.64 -15.86
N GLN A 88 1.80 -14.63 -15.02
CA GLN A 88 2.21 -13.26 -15.33
C GLN A 88 3.58 -12.96 -14.74
N VAL A 89 4.46 -12.41 -15.58
CA VAL A 89 5.77 -11.87 -15.15
C VAL A 89 5.72 -10.36 -15.27
N SER A 90 5.99 -9.68 -14.17
CA SER A 90 6.08 -8.22 -14.13
C SER A 90 7.52 -7.82 -13.82
N LYS A 91 8.04 -6.85 -14.56
CA LYS A 91 9.38 -6.29 -14.35
C LYS A 91 9.26 -4.89 -13.76
N ALA A 92 10.00 -4.65 -12.70
CA ALA A 92 10.10 -3.30 -12.13
C ALA A 92 10.96 -2.40 -13.03
N ASN A 93 10.69 -1.11 -12.98
CA ASN A 93 11.50 -0.10 -13.64
C ASN A 93 11.72 1.10 -12.71
N GLY A 94 12.20 0.83 -11.55
CA GLY A 94 12.46 1.81 -10.52
C GLY A 94 12.07 1.33 -9.14
N VAL A 95 12.30 2.18 -8.15
CA VAL A 95 11.89 1.97 -6.76
C VAL A 95 11.25 3.23 -6.19
N THR A 96 10.47 3.06 -5.12
CA THR A 96 10.05 4.15 -4.25
C THR A 96 10.73 4.01 -2.90
N PHE A 97 10.98 5.14 -2.25
CA PHE A 97 11.43 5.20 -0.85
C PHE A 97 10.29 5.77 -0.02
N GLU A 98 9.85 5.03 0.97
CA GLU A 98 8.75 5.42 1.86
C GLU A 98 9.28 5.61 3.27
N GLY A 99 9.01 6.76 3.88
CA GLY A 99 9.29 6.96 5.30
C GLY A 99 8.54 5.92 6.15
N ALA A 100 9.24 5.26 7.06
CA ALA A 100 8.62 4.32 7.96
C ALA A 100 7.71 5.06 8.95
N VAL A 101 6.46 4.63 9.04
CA VAL A 101 5.50 5.16 10.00
C VAL A 101 5.35 4.12 11.11
N PRO A 102 5.62 4.48 12.37
CA PRO A 102 5.30 3.60 13.49
C PRO A 102 3.78 3.44 13.57
N ALA A 103 3.30 2.22 13.53
CA ALA A 103 1.89 1.90 13.64
C ALA A 103 1.68 0.86 14.75
N GLU A 104 0.78 1.14 15.68
CA GLU A 104 0.35 0.17 16.69
C GLU A 104 -0.66 -0.81 16.09
N HIS A 105 -1.46 -0.33 15.12
CA HIS A 105 -2.44 -1.12 14.41
C HIS A 105 -2.37 -0.84 12.91
N GLU A 106 -2.45 -1.88 12.12
CA GLU A 106 -2.57 -1.79 10.67
C GLU A 106 -3.97 -2.20 10.23
N VAL A 107 -4.58 -1.37 9.42
CA VAL A 107 -5.90 -1.64 8.82
C VAL A 107 -5.72 -1.76 7.31
N TYR A 108 -6.33 -2.77 6.73
CA TYR A 108 -6.45 -2.81 5.28
C TYR A 108 -7.77 -2.21 4.83
N PHE A 109 -7.68 -1.33 3.86
CA PHE A 109 -8.83 -0.72 3.21
C PHE A 109 -8.63 -0.66 1.71
N SER A 110 -9.62 -1.09 0.96
CA SER A 110 -9.64 -0.91 -0.50
C SER A 110 -11.05 -0.67 -1.02
N ILE A 111 -11.13 0.00 -2.16
CA ILE A 111 -12.34 0.13 -2.96
C ILE A 111 -12.03 -0.42 -4.35
N THR A 112 -12.80 -1.41 -4.78
CA THR A 112 -12.65 -2.05 -6.09
C THR A 112 -14.01 -2.35 -6.68
N ASP A 113 -14.10 -2.40 -8.01
CA ASP A 113 -15.32 -2.89 -8.65
C ASP A 113 -15.46 -4.39 -8.42
N SER A 114 -16.59 -4.82 -7.89
CA SER A 114 -16.89 -6.21 -7.63
C SER A 114 -17.80 -6.78 -8.70
N THR A 115 -17.35 -7.85 -9.34
CA THR A 115 -18.19 -8.60 -10.28
C THR A 115 -19.34 -9.35 -9.58
N GLU A 116 -19.13 -9.74 -8.33
CA GLU A 116 -20.13 -10.40 -7.50
C GLU A 116 -21.29 -9.47 -7.17
N PHE A 117 -20.98 -8.26 -6.66
CA PHE A 117 -21.98 -7.26 -6.28
C PHE A 117 -22.38 -6.31 -7.41
N ARG A 118 -21.66 -6.34 -8.55
CA ARG A 118 -21.84 -5.43 -9.68
C ARG A 118 -21.84 -3.95 -9.28
N ALA A 119 -21.04 -3.62 -8.29
CA ALA A 119 -20.93 -2.29 -7.71
C ALA A 119 -19.53 -2.06 -7.12
N PRO A 120 -19.11 -0.79 -6.95
CA PRO A 120 -17.96 -0.48 -6.14
C PRO A 120 -18.13 -1.08 -4.75
N THR A 121 -17.11 -1.78 -4.29
CA THR A 121 -17.15 -2.53 -3.04
C THR A 121 -15.97 -2.15 -2.18
N MET A 122 -16.27 -1.73 -0.96
CA MET A 122 -15.29 -1.56 0.11
C MET A 122 -14.88 -2.94 0.63
N THR A 123 -13.58 -3.19 0.73
CA THR A 123 -13.02 -4.30 1.49
C THR A 123 -12.24 -3.75 2.66
N LEU A 124 -12.54 -4.20 3.86
CA LEU A 124 -11.98 -3.69 5.11
C LEU A 124 -11.64 -4.83 6.05
N THR A 125 -10.46 -4.78 6.67
CA THR A 125 -10.11 -5.61 7.83
C THR A 125 -9.20 -4.84 8.78
N HIS A 126 -9.33 -5.10 10.08
CA HIS A 126 -8.44 -4.55 11.12
C HIS A 126 -7.13 -5.33 11.25
N MET A 127 -6.93 -6.36 10.44
CA MET A 127 -5.72 -7.17 10.37
C MET A 127 -4.93 -6.78 9.11
N GLY A 128 -4.32 -5.59 9.12
CA GLY A 128 -3.44 -5.16 8.05
C GLY A 128 -2.09 -5.88 8.06
N GLY A 129 -1.28 -5.68 7.03
CA GLY A 129 0.05 -6.28 6.92
C GLY A 129 0.09 -7.78 6.60
N VAL A 130 -1.08 -8.42 6.44
CA VAL A 130 -1.24 -9.85 6.09
C VAL A 130 -1.88 -10.02 4.72
N ASP A 131 -1.81 -11.24 4.18
CA ASP A 131 -2.54 -11.56 2.95
C ASP A 131 -4.03 -11.72 3.26
N ILE A 132 -4.84 -10.78 2.78
CA ILE A 132 -6.28 -10.73 3.01
C ILE A 132 -6.99 -11.96 2.47
N GLU A 133 -6.46 -12.55 1.41
CA GLU A 133 -6.99 -13.77 0.79
C GLU A 133 -6.87 -15.00 1.70
N GLU A 134 -6.03 -14.94 2.73
CA GLU A 134 -5.81 -16.01 3.71
C GLU A 134 -6.61 -15.81 5.01
N LEU A 135 -7.24 -14.64 5.16
CA LEU A 135 -8.08 -14.35 6.32
C LEU A 135 -9.42 -15.09 6.25
N ASP A 136 -9.95 -15.43 7.40
CA ASP A 136 -11.31 -15.94 7.51
C ASP A 136 -12.30 -14.87 7.03
N LYS A 137 -13.38 -15.29 6.38
CA LYS A 137 -14.41 -14.37 5.87
C LYS A 137 -15.06 -13.53 6.97
N SER A 138 -15.08 -14.00 8.20
CA SER A 138 -15.58 -13.24 9.36
C SER A 138 -14.65 -12.08 9.78
N GLN A 139 -13.41 -12.07 9.32
CA GLN A 139 -12.41 -11.06 9.62
C GLN A 139 -12.30 -9.98 8.52
N VAL A 140 -13.07 -10.13 7.45
CA VAL A 140 -13.03 -9.23 6.29
C VAL A 140 -14.42 -8.76 5.94
N ALA A 141 -14.68 -7.48 6.12
CA ALA A 141 -15.93 -6.87 5.65
C ALA A 141 -15.84 -6.55 4.15
N ARG A 142 -16.85 -6.93 3.39
CA ARG A 142 -17.03 -6.57 1.98
C ARG A 142 -18.40 -5.93 1.81
N VAL A 143 -18.41 -4.63 1.58
CA VAL A 143 -19.65 -3.83 1.56
C VAL A 143 -19.77 -3.09 0.24
N PRO A 144 -20.72 -3.45 -0.63
CA PRO A 144 -21.01 -2.70 -1.83
C PRO A 144 -21.68 -1.37 -1.47
N PHE A 145 -21.45 -0.35 -2.27
CA PHE A 145 -22.07 0.96 -2.10
C PHE A 145 -22.41 1.59 -3.46
N ASP A 146 -23.39 2.50 -3.43
CA ASP A 146 -23.76 3.28 -4.61
C ASP A 146 -22.73 4.40 -4.84
N PRO A 147 -22.07 4.46 -6.02
CA PRO A 147 -21.07 5.47 -6.34
C PRO A 147 -21.64 6.89 -6.37
N LEU A 148 -22.93 7.06 -6.60
CA LEU A 148 -23.59 8.38 -6.63
C LEU A 148 -23.77 8.97 -5.22
N THR A 149 -24.08 8.13 -4.25
CA THR A 149 -24.25 8.55 -2.84
C THR A 149 -22.95 8.45 -2.04
N GLY A 150 -21.99 7.69 -2.55
CA GLY A 150 -20.69 7.47 -1.93
C GLY A 150 -20.72 6.59 -0.69
N LEU A 151 -19.54 6.25 -0.19
CA LEU A 151 -19.37 5.49 1.05
C LEU A 151 -19.61 6.40 2.26
N LYS A 152 -20.54 6.01 3.14
CA LYS A 152 -20.89 6.78 4.33
C LYS A 152 -20.10 6.30 5.55
N ALA A 153 -19.73 7.22 6.44
CA ALA A 153 -18.95 6.92 7.64
C ALA A 153 -19.60 5.83 8.53
N PHE A 154 -20.93 5.87 8.68
CA PHE A 154 -21.62 4.84 9.48
C PHE A 154 -21.53 3.43 8.88
N VAL A 155 -21.43 3.32 7.54
CA VAL A 155 -21.23 2.01 6.87
C VAL A 155 -19.88 1.44 7.23
N VAL A 156 -18.83 2.27 7.25
CA VAL A 156 -17.49 1.88 7.67
C VAL A 156 -17.47 1.48 9.14
N ALA A 157 -18.12 2.26 10.01
CA ALA A 157 -18.21 1.97 11.44
C ALA A 157 -18.92 0.63 11.72
N ASN A 158 -20.04 0.37 11.04
CA ASN A 158 -20.75 -0.91 11.16
C ASN A 158 -19.86 -2.08 10.67
N ALA A 159 -19.21 -1.92 9.53
CA ALA A 159 -18.31 -2.93 8.99
C ALA A 159 -17.16 -3.27 9.96
N LEU A 160 -16.58 -2.27 10.63
CA LEU A 160 -15.56 -2.49 11.67
C LEU A 160 -16.12 -3.24 12.88
N ALA A 161 -17.34 -2.91 13.31
CA ALA A 161 -18.01 -3.61 14.40
C ALA A 161 -18.31 -5.08 14.05
N ASP A 162 -18.78 -5.34 12.82
CA ASP A 162 -19.13 -6.67 12.34
C ASP A 162 -17.91 -7.62 12.29
N ILE A 163 -16.72 -7.11 11.98
CA ILE A 163 -15.48 -7.90 12.00
C ILE A 163 -14.77 -7.91 13.36
N GLY A 164 -15.40 -7.38 14.41
CA GLY A 164 -14.84 -7.39 15.76
C GLY A 164 -13.62 -6.49 15.94
N ALA A 165 -13.51 -5.40 15.17
CA ALA A 165 -12.41 -4.46 15.34
C ALA A 165 -12.41 -3.85 16.74
N PRO A 166 -11.22 -3.65 17.38
CA PRO A 166 -11.15 -3.05 18.70
C PRO A 166 -11.73 -1.64 18.68
N LYS A 167 -12.54 -1.33 19.69
CA LYS A 167 -13.04 0.05 19.89
C LYS A 167 -11.89 0.89 20.43
N GLN A 168 -11.57 1.98 19.74
CA GLN A 168 -10.68 3.02 20.24
C GLN A 168 -11.42 3.98 21.14
#